data_5685166449bc790778ea878c3892aba7
#
_entry.id   5685166449bc790778ea878c3892aba7
#
_cell.length_a   1.000
_cell.length_b   1.000
_cell.length_c   1.000
_cell.angle_alpha   90.00
_cell.angle_beta   90.00
_cell.angle_gamma   90.00
#
_symmetry.space_group_name_H-M   'P 1'
#
loop_
_entity.id
_entity.type
_entity.pdbx_description
1 polymer ?
#
loop_
_entity_poly.entity_id
_entity_poly.type
_entity_poly.pdbx_seq_one_letter_code
_entity_poly.pdbx_strand_id
1 'polypeptide(L)'
;MALGLHLNVRIVSAAVAIAAVAVTPVALARAAPAAATPANAPSPAARAQLTLVVGTVLSPPHVVLGADNRQHLAHELQLLNTAPFPITLKRLDTIDPATGTVLQSLRGAGLTALVKRPEGAPFDGTLGAGLSGIAILDATLPKNAPLPTNLTHRITLGFTLPPGFPALAKVYTLGRTPIRQHRPIVIGRPLRGARWVAANGCCDALTAHRGGIVPVNGKLVAPERFAIDFIQLDRQRRLFSGPIGQLSGYPGYGEQVLSVAAGTVVGTHDGEPDQIPPNQPPFSLDTAGGNWVVVDIGGGHFAFYAHLQPHSLTVTTGDRVRRGQVLGLLGNSGNSTAPHLHFHIMNGPSTPLADSLPYEFADFTSPGTVTDENALFSGQPTPIGPQLAGSHRHQLPLNLEVIDFH
;
A
#
# COMPACT_ATOMS: atom_id res chain seq x y z
N MET A 1 14.73 -49.86 27.80
CA MET A 1 14.23 -50.61 26.67
C MET A 1 14.02 -49.61 25.54
N ALA A 2 14.92 -49.60 24.59
CA ALA A 2 14.88 -48.71 23.40
C ALA A 2 14.32 -49.52 22.23
N LEU A 3 13.28 -48.96 21.56
CA LEU A 3 12.84 -49.46 20.24
C LEU A 3 13.14 -48.37 19.23
N GLY A 4 14.14 -48.60 18.40
CA GLY A 4 14.39 -47.80 17.21
C GLY A 4 13.50 -48.29 16.05
N LEU A 5 12.88 -47.35 15.36
CA LEU A 5 12.20 -47.59 14.06
C LEU A 5 13.06 -46.95 12.96
N HIS A 6 13.71 -47.79 12.14
CA HIS A 6 14.32 -47.37 10.89
C HIS A 6 13.30 -47.34 9.77
N LEU A 7 13.07 -46.16 9.20
CA LEU A 7 12.25 -46.00 8.00
C LEU A 7 13.13 -45.97 6.76
N ASN A 8 13.11 -47.07 5.98
CA ASN A 8 13.78 -47.17 4.66
C ASN A 8 12.91 -46.53 3.58
N VAL A 9 13.36 -45.40 3.03
CA VAL A 9 12.76 -44.80 1.81
C VAL A 9 13.42 -45.42 0.59
N ARG A 10 12.63 -46.21 -0.17
CA ARG A 10 13.03 -46.69 -1.48
C ARG A 10 12.63 -45.66 -2.55
N ILE A 11 13.62 -45.14 -3.28
CA ILE A 11 13.43 -44.29 -4.45
C ILE A 11 13.10 -45.22 -5.63
N VAL A 12 11.90 -45.07 -6.19
CA VAL A 12 11.49 -45.74 -7.43
C VAL A 12 11.73 -44.78 -8.60
N SER A 13 12.70 -45.10 -9.42
CA SER A 13 12.95 -44.41 -10.69
C SER A 13 11.98 -44.92 -11.75
N ALA A 14 11.09 -44.09 -12.25
CA ALA A 14 10.23 -44.38 -13.39
C ALA A 14 10.96 -43.98 -14.71
N ALA A 15 11.28 -44.97 -15.53
CA ALA A 15 11.79 -44.75 -16.88
C ALA A 15 10.62 -44.45 -17.83
N VAL A 16 10.67 -43.31 -18.52
CA VAL A 16 9.71 -42.97 -19.57
C VAL A 16 10.22 -43.49 -20.90
N ALA A 17 9.52 -44.44 -21.50
CA ALA A 17 9.79 -44.96 -22.86
C ALA A 17 9.21 -43.97 -23.90
N ILE A 18 10.06 -43.47 -24.79
CA ILE A 18 9.67 -42.68 -25.97
C ILE A 18 9.38 -43.62 -27.13
N ALA A 19 8.11 -43.67 -27.57
CA ALA A 19 7.70 -44.36 -28.78
C ALA A 19 7.96 -43.48 -30.01
N ALA A 20 8.79 -43.93 -30.93
CA ALA A 20 9.03 -43.28 -32.21
C ALA A 20 7.89 -43.60 -33.20
N VAL A 21 7.20 -42.59 -33.68
CA VAL A 21 6.22 -42.67 -34.78
C VAL A 21 6.93 -42.31 -36.08
N ALA A 22 6.97 -43.23 -37.00
CA ALA A 22 7.50 -43.02 -38.35
C ALA A 22 6.47 -42.25 -39.21
N VAL A 23 6.86 -41.10 -39.75
CA VAL A 23 6.05 -40.31 -40.69
C VAL A 23 6.66 -40.43 -42.08
N THR A 24 5.88 -40.92 -43.05
CA THR A 24 6.20 -40.97 -44.48
C THR A 24 6.17 -39.58 -45.12
N PRO A 25 7.08 -39.25 -46.05
CA PRO A 25 7.12 -37.91 -46.63
C PRO A 25 6.10 -37.78 -47.78
N VAL A 26 5.23 -36.75 -47.67
CA VAL A 26 4.42 -36.24 -48.78
C VAL A 26 5.18 -35.10 -49.46
N ALA A 27 5.47 -35.23 -50.74
CA ALA A 27 6.12 -34.20 -51.53
C ALA A 27 5.14 -33.03 -51.81
N LEU A 28 5.43 -31.82 -51.29
CA LEU A 28 4.74 -30.61 -51.67
C LEU A 28 5.61 -29.69 -52.53
N ALA A 29 4.97 -29.16 -53.56
CA ALA A 29 5.56 -28.31 -54.59
C ALA A 29 6.16 -27.00 -53.98
N ARG A 30 7.33 -26.64 -54.51
CA ARG A 30 8.10 -25.45 -54.15
C ARG A 30 7.43 -24.18 -54.66
N ALA A 31 6.96 -23.32 -53.76
CA ALA A 31 6.70 -21.90 -54.03
C ALA A 31 7.96 -21.08 -53.71
N ALA A 32 8.27 -20.07 -54.54
CA ALA A 32 9.45 -19.23 -54.40
C ALA A 32 9.42 -18.43 -53.09
N PRO A 33 10.56 -18.18 -52.43
CA PRO A 33 10.56 -17.47 -51.16
C PRO A 33 10.35 -15.96 -51.36
N ALA A 34 9.31 -15.42 -50.69
CA ALA A 34 9.20 -13.97 -50.44
C ALA A 34 10.38 -13.55 -49.55
N ALA A 35 10.97 -12.39 -49.86
CA ALA A 35 12.10 -11.81 -49.13
C ALA A 35 11.75 -11.68 -47.65
N ALA A 36 12.45 -12.39 -46.78
CA ALA A 36 12.30 -12.32 -45.35
C ALA A 36 12.84 -10.96 -44.85
N THR A 37 11.99 -10.16 -44.21
CA THR A 37 12.40 -9.05 -43.34
C THR A 37 13.40 -9.60 -42.31
N PRO A 38 14.53 -8.92 -42.03
CA PRO A 38 15.47 -9.44 -41.04
C PRO A 38 14.78 -9.54 -39.68
N ALA A 39 14.65 -10.76 -39.19
CA ALA A 39 14.22 -11.01 -37.83
C ALA A 39 15.20 -10.31 -36.90
N ASN A 40 14.67 -9.48 -35.97
CA ASN A 40 15.43 -8.89 -34.89
C ASN A 40 16.31 -9.97 -34.27
N ALA A 41 17.63 -9.75 -34.29
CA ALA A 41 18.57 -10.63 -33.62
C ALA A 41 18.12 -10.81 -32.16
N PRO A 42 18.05 -12.03 -31.60
CA PRO A 42 17.70 -12.23 -30.22
C PRO A 42 18.67 -11.40 -29.37
N SER A 43 18.10 -10.58 -28.48
CA SER A 43 18.89 -9.87 -27.47
C SER A 43 19.79 -10.90 -26.77
N PRO A 44 21.10 -10.62 -26.57
CA PRO A 44 21.99 -11.58 -25.93
C PRO A 44 21.36 -12.03 -24.62
N ALA A 45 21.19 -13.35 -24.46
CA ALA A 45 20.62 -13.91 -23.24
C ALA A 45 21.35 -13.33 -22.03
N ALA A 46 20.61 -12.71 -21.10
CA ALA A 46 21.20 -12.07 -19.92
C ALA A 46 22.07 -13.13 -19.21
N ARG A 47 23.36 -12.83 -19.06
CA ARG A 47 24.29 -13.74 -18.39
C ARG A 47 23.83 -13.97 -16.96
N ALA A 48 23.70 -15.23 -16.56
CA ALA A 48 23.33 -15.58 -15.19
C ALA A 48 24.33 -14.96 -14.19
N GLN A 49 23.81 -14.35 -13.14
CA GLN A 49 24.57 -13.67 -12.10
C GLN A 49 24.11 -14.14 -10.73
N LEU A 50 25.05 -14.52 -9.88
CA LEU A 50 24.74 -14.81 -8.48
C LEU A 50 24.48 -13.48 -7.74
N THR A 51 23.34 -13.40 -7.05
CA THR A 51 22.89 -12.25 -6.28
C THR A 51 22.58 -12.69 -4.85
N LEU A 52 23.00 -11.89 -3.86
CA LEU A 52 22.87 -12.25 -2.43
C LEU A 52 21.55 -11.79 -1.82
N VAL A 53 20.94 -10.77 -2.39
CA VAL A 53 19.63 -10.28 -1.97
C VAL A 53 18.66 -10.50 -3.12
N VAL A 54 17.53 -11.11 -2.82
CA VAL A 54 16.40 -11.22 -3.75
C VAL A 54 15.31 -10.24 -3.35
N GLY A 55 14.55 -9.72 -4.32
CA GLY A 55 13.52 -8.72 -4.08
C GLY A 55 12.22 -9.09 -4.77
N THR A 56 11.11 -8.95 -4.04
CA THR A 56 9.74 -9.18 -4.53
C THR A 56 8.87 -7.98 -4.20
N VAL A 57 8.24 -7.38 -5.20
CA VAL A 57 7.22 -6.35 -5.00
C VAL A 57 5.93 -7.03 -4.53
N LEU A 58 5.34 -6.57 -3.42
CA LEU A 58 4.18 -7.22 -2.80
C LEU A 58 2.96 -7.19 -3.71
N SER A 59 2.70 -6.03 -4.34
CA SER A 59 1.69 -5.91 -5.40
C SER A 59 2.14 -4.88 -6.44
N PRO A 60 1.76 -5.04 -7.72
CA PRO A 60 2.10 -4.08 -8.76
C PRO A 60 1.60 -2.67 -8.40
N PRO A 61 2.46 -1.62 -8.47
CA PRO A 61 2.06 -0.27 -8.14
C PRO A 61 0.96 0.24 -9.08
N HIS A 62 0.02 0.97 -8.50
CA HIS A 62 -0.99 1.74 -9.20
C HIS A 62 -0.58 3.21 -9.21
N VAL A 63 -0.86 3.92 -10.30
CA VAL A 63 -0.68 5.37 -10.34
C VAL A 63 -1.83 6.08 -9.65
N VAL A 64 -1.53 7.16 -8.90
CA VAL A 64 -2.53 8.11 -8.41
C VAL A 64 -2.00 9.54 -8.54
N LEU A 65 -2.86 10.50 -8.85
CA LEU A 65 -2.49 11.90 -8.87
C LEU A 65 -2.71 12.51 -7.47
N GLY A 66 -1.62 12.89 -6.81
CA GLY A 66 -1.68 13.58 -5.52
C GLY A 66 -2.07 15.06 -5.63
N ALA A 67 -2.50 15.67 -4.53
CA ALA A 67 -2.80 17.10 -4.43
C ALA A 67 -1.57 17.99 -4.71
N ASP A 68 -0.36 17.45 -4.64
CA ASP A 68 0.89 18.10 -5.04
C ASP A 68 1.11 18.16 -6.58
N ASN A 69 0.14 17.74 -7.36
CA ASN A 69 0.23 17.62 -8.82
C ASN A 69 1.36 16.67 -9.30
N ARG A 70 1.65 15.64 -8.54
CA ARG A 70 2.56 14.56 -8.93
C ARG A 70 1.81 13.24 -9.09
N GLN A 71 2.29 12.42 -9.99
CA GLN A 71 1.88 11.02 -10.09
C GLN A 71 2.69 10.22 -9.07
N HIS A 72 2.02 9.51 -8.17
CA HIS A 72 2.61 8.66 -7.14
C HIS A 72 2.50 7.20 -7.53
N LEU A 73 3.57 6.44 -7.28
CA LEU A 73 3.68 5.00 -7.50
C LEU A 73 4.07 4.34 -6.18
N ALA A 74 3.14 4.41 -5.23
CA ALA A 74 3.32 3.83 -3.90
C ALA A 74 3.32 2.29 -3.96
N HIS A 75 4.35 1.65 -3.39
CA HIS A 75 4.49 0.20 -3.37
C HIS A 75 5.47 -0.27 -2.29
N GLU A 76 5.49 -1.58 -2.04
CA GLU A 76 6.35 -2.22 -1.07
C GLU A 76 7.25 -3.26 -1.76
N LEU A 77 8.54 -3.23 -1.42
CA LEU A 77 9.55 -4.17 -1.92
C LEU A 77 10.11 -4.99 -0.75
N GLN A 78 9.77 -6.27 -0.72
CA GLN A 78 10.41 -7.21 0.19
C GLN A 78 11.82 -7.53 -0.32
N LEU A 79 12.81 -7.44 0.57
CA LEU A 79 14.21 -7.80 0.34
C LEU A 79 14.58 -8.96 1.26
N LEU A 80 15.09 -10.05 0.72
CA LEU A 80 15.55 -11.21 1.48
C LEU A 80 17.06 -11.40 1.26
N ASN A 81 17.84 -11.38 2.33
CA ASN A 81 19.24 -11.77 2.29
C ASN A 81 19.36 -13.29 2.26
N THR A 82 19.81 -13.85 1.15
CA THR A 82 20.00 -15.30 0.96
C THR A 82 21.43 -15.76 1.31
N ALA A 83 22.31 -14.84 1.71
CA ALA A 83 23.68 -15.18 2.10
C ALA A 83 23.74 -15.73 3.55
N PRO A 84 24.75 -16.55 3.88
CA PRO A 84 24.98 -17.03 5.25
C PRO A 84 25.68 -15.98 6.15
N PHE A 85 25.76 -14.71 5.73
CA PHE A 85 26.37 -13.61 6.45
C PHE A 85 25.56 -12.31 6.29
N PRO A 86 25.73 -11.33 7.20
CA PRO A 86 25.04 -10.05 7.12
C PRO A 86 25.46 -9.26 5.88
N ILE A 87 24.50 -8.51 5.31
CA ILE A 87 24.69 -7.62 4.16
C ILE A 87 24.20 -6.23 4.52
N THR A 88 25.06 -5.22 4.29
CA THR A 88 24.67 -3.81 4.42
C THR A 88 24.02 -3.33 3.14
N LEU A 89 22.81 -2.79 3.22
CA LEU A 89 22.12 -2.09 2.13
C LEU A 89 22.58 -0.63 2.13
N LYS A 90 23.35 -0.21 1.12
CA LYS A 90 23.92 1.15 1.02
C LYS A 90 23.03 2.09 0.23
N ARG A 91 22.34 1.59 -0.78
CA ARG A 91 21.48 2.37 -1.65
C ARG A 91 20.39 1.50 -2.27
N LEU A 92 19.21 2.07 -2.41
CA LEU A 92 18.07 1.50 -3.12
C LEU A 92 17.49 2.57 -4.05
N ASP A 93 17.53 2.33 -5.36
CA ASP A 93 16.94 3.19 -6.39
C ASP A 93 15.73 2.48 -7.01
N THR A 94 14.61 3.18 -7.15
CA THR A 94 13.51 2.79 -8.04
C THR A 94 13.76 3.41 -9.41
N ILE A 95 13.78 2.61 -10.45
CA ILE A 95 14.15 3.04 -11.80
C ILE A 95 13.12 2.61 -12.85
N ASP A 96 13.00 3.39 -13.91
CA ASP A 96 12.38 2.98 -15.17
C ASP A 96 13.37 2.09 -15.93
N PRO A 97 13.08 0.79 -16.11
CA PRO A 97 14.03 -0.12 -16.80
C PRO A 97 14.19 0.16 -18.30
N ALA A 98 13.27 0.91 -18.93
CA ALA A 98 13.36 1.23 -20.35
C ALA A 98 14.35 2.35 -20.64
N THR A 99 14.42 3.34 -19.75
CA THR A 99 15.27 4.54 -19.92
C THR A 99 16.47 4.56 -18.97
N GLY A 100 16.44 3.76 -17.91
CA GLY A 100 17.43 3.82 -16.83
C GLY A 100 17.23 5.01 -15.88
N THR A 101 16.16 5.80 -16.06
CA THR A 101 15.85 6.96 -15.24
C THR A 101 15.59 6.57 -13.79
N VAL A 102 16.27 7.24 -12.86
CA VAL A 102 16.05 7.06 -11.41
C VAL A 102 14.86 7.93 -11.00
N LEU A 103 13.79 7.28 -10.54
CA LEU A 103 12.55 7.92 -10.08
C LEU A 103 12.60 8.22 -8.57
N GLN A 104 13.25 7.36 -7.80
CA GLN A 104 13.49 7.53 -6.36
C GLN A 104 14.85 6.97 -6.00
N SER A 105 15.56 7.61 -5.06
CA SER A 105 16.86 7.14 -4.56
C SER A 105 16.93 7.26 -3.05
N LEU A 106 17.10 6.13 -2.36
CA LEU A 106 17.21 6.04 -0.91
C LEU A 106 18.65 5.67 -0.50
N ARG A 107 19.19 6.38 0.49
CA ARG A 107 20.49 6.11 1.11
C ARG A 107 20.56 6.70 2.52
N GLY A 108 21.50 6.20 3.33
CA GLY A 108 21.71 6.69 4.71
C GLY A 108 20.41 6.69 5.52
N ALA A 109 20.14 7.78 6.25
CA ALA A 109 18.96 7.90 7.12
C ALA A 109 17.62 7.70 6.38
N GLY A 110 17.49 8.19 5.13
CA GLY A 110 16.27 7.99 4.35
C GLY A 110 16.03 6.52 4.00
N LEU A 111 17.09 5.73 3.77
CA LEU A 111 16.96 4.30 3.53
C LEU A 111 16.60 3.56 4.82
N THR A 112 17.26 3.88 5.94
CA THR A 112 16.99 3.18 7.22
C THR A 112 15.61 3.49 7.77
N ALA A 113 15.07 4.68 7.55
CA ALA A 113 13.72 5.04 7.96
C ALA A 113 12.63 4.29 7.19
N LEU A 114 12.87 4.00 5.90
CA LEU A 114 11.85 3.44 5.00
C LEU A 114 11.92 1.92 4.83
N VAL A 115 12.87 1.25 5.48
CA VAL A 115 12.90 -0.22 5.52
C VAL A 115 12.38 -0.70 6.87
N LYS A 116 11.32 -1.48 6.85
CA LYS A 116 10.72 -2.10 8.03
C LYS A 116 11.23 -3.53 8.19
N ARG A 117 11.53 -3.92 9.43
CA ARG A 117 11.82 -5.31 9.78
C ARG A 117 10.55 -6.01 10.24
N PRO A 118 10.31 -7.27 9.86
CA PRO A 118 9.11 -8.01 10.29
C PRO A 118 8.98 -8.10 11.82
N GLU A 119 10.10 -8.13 12.54
CA GLU A 119 10.16 -8.16 14.01
C GLU A 119 9.91 -6.79 14.67
N GLY A 120 9.64 -5.74 13.89
CA GLY A 120 9.34 -4.40 14.41
C GLY A 120 10.54 -3.58 14.88
N ALA A 121 11.76 -4.15 14.89
CA ALA A 121 12.95 -3.41 15.27
C ALA A 121 13.34 -2.35 14.24
N PRO A 122 13.93 -1.20 14.64
CA PRO A 122 14.47 -0.22 13.70
C PRO A 122 15.51 -0.84 12.77
N PHE A 123 15.45 -0.47 11.48
CA PHE A 123 16.44 -0.93 10.51
C PHE A 123 17.72 -0.10 10.62
N ASP A 124 18.84 -0.77 10.83
CA ASP A 124 20.18 -0.16 10.99
C ASP A 124 20.99 -0.13 9.68
N GLY A 125 20.39 -0.50 8.56
CA GLY A 125 21.06 -0.63 7.26
C GLY A 125 21.53 -2.05 6.97
N THR A 126 21.40 -3.01 7.90
CA THR A 126 21.91 -4.37 7.76
C THR A 126 20.78 -5.41 7.70
N LEU A 127 20.80 -6.22 6.67
CA LEU A 127 20.02 -7.46 6.58
C LEU A 127 20.86 -8.62 7.10
N GLY A 128 20.48 -9.20 8.22
CA GLY A 128 21.11 -10.41 8.78
C GLY A 128 21.00 -11.61 7.83
N ALA A 129 21.78 -12.65 8.06
CA ALA A 129 21.74 -13.89 7.27
C ALA A 129 20.35 -14.53 7.32
N GLY A 130 19.73 -14.79 6.16
CA GLY A 130 18.39 -15.36 6.06
C GLY A 130 17.25 -14.40 6.48
N LEU A 131 17.53 -13.15 6.84
CA LEU A 131 16.52 -12.20 7.27
C LEU A 131 15.99 -11.35 6.10
N SER A 132 14.79 -10.83 6.28
CA SER A 132 14.14 -9.95 5.31
C SER A 132 13.90 -8.55 5.89
N GLY A 133 13.72 -7.58 4.98
CA GLY A 133 13.20 -6.26 5.27
C GLY A 133 12.21 -5.85 4.18
N ILE A 134 11.30 -4.93 4.49
CA ILE A 134 10.32 -4.42 3.52
C ILE A 134 10.57 -2.93 3.35
N ALA A 135 10.99 -2.53 2.15
CA ALA A 135 11.13 -1.12 1.79
C ALA A 135 9.76 -0.55 1.40
N ILE A 136 9.36 0.54 2.06
CA ILE A 136 8.15 1.31 1.76
C ILE A 136 8.53 2.40 0.78
N LEU A 137 8.04 2.32 -0.45
CA LEU A 137 8.49 3.16 -1.56
C LEU A 137 7.34 4.01 -2.12
N ASP A 138 7.69 5.22 -2.55
CA ASP A 138 6.84 6.09 -3.33
C ASP A 138 7.68 6.78 -4.41
N ALA A 139 7.63 6.25 -5.62
CA ALA A 139 8.29 6.86 -6.76
C ALA A 139 7.37 7.87 -7.42
N THR A 140 7.82 9.12 -7.56
CA THR A 140 6.96 10.19 -8.09
C THR A 140 7.42 10.72 -9.44
N LEU A 141 6.44 11.12 -10.27
CA LEU A 141 6.68 11.77 -11.55
C LEU A 141 5.85 13.08 -11.64
N PRO A 142 6.25 14.04 -12.47
CA PRO A 142 5.39 15.18 -12.80
C PRO A 142 4.03 14.73 -13.36
N LYS A 143 2.95 15.49 -13.10
CA LYS A 143 1.56 15.21 -13.51
C LYS A 143 1.41 14.73 -14.95
N ASN A 144 2.13 15.36 -15.88
CA ASN A 144 2.02 15.11 -17.32
C ASN A 144 3.18 14.27 -17.87
N ALA A 145 4.05 13.72 -17.01
CA ALA A 145 5.10 12.84 -17.47
C ALA A 145 4.53 11.49 -17.93
N PRO A 146 5.09 10.90 -19.00
CA PRO A 146 4.69 9.58 -19.42
C PRO A 146 5.02 8.56 -18.32
N LEU A 147 4.07 7.67 -18.01
CA LEU A 147 4.27 6.59 -17.05
C LEU A 147 5.14 5.50 -17.68
N PRO A 148 6.15 5.00 -16.96
CA PRO A 148 6.84 3.76 -17.33
C PRO A 148 5.84 2.57 -17.39
N THR A 149 6.13 1.60 -18.22
CA THR A 149 5.34 0.35 -18.23
C THR A 149 5.70 -0.58 -17.07
N ASN A 150 6.94 -0.47 -16.59
CA ASN A 150 7.48 -1.28 -15.50
C ASN A 150 8.33 -0.42 -14.57
N LEU A 151 8.47 -0.88 -13.34
CA LEU A 151 9.53 -0.47 -12.43
C LEU A 151 10.51 -1.61 -12.21
N THR A 152 11.73 -1.29 -11.84
CA THR A 152 12.69 -2.21 -11.24
C THR A 152 13.50 -1.47 -10.18
N HIS A 153 14.22 -2.19 -9.32
CA HIS A 153 14.95 -1.60 -8.22
C HIS A 153 16.43 -1.96 -8.35
N ARG A 154 17.29 -0.94 -8.31
CA ARG A 154 18.73 -1.12 -8.28
C ARG A 154 19.22 -0.99 -6.85
N ILE A 155 19.86 -2.04 -6.35
CA ILE A 155 20.46 -2.05 -5.02
C ILE A 155 21.97 -1.90 -5.11
N THR A 156 22.54 -1.28 -4.06
CA THR A 156 24.00 -1.26 -3.81
C THR A 156 24.25 -1.84 -2.44
N LEU A 157 25.07 -2.88 -2.40
CA LEU A 157 25.35 -3.68 -1.20
C LEU A 157 26.76 -3.46 -0.68
N GLY A 158 26.93 -3.60 0.63
CA GLY A 158 28.21 -3.72 1.31
C GLY A 158 28.30 -5.07 2.01
N PHE A 159 29.36 -5.83 1.73
CA PHE A 159 29.69 -7.09 2.41
C PHE A 159 31.17 -7.43 2.22
N THR A 160 31.68 -8.24 3.11
CA THR A 160 33.00 -8.87 2.99
C THR A 160 32.80 -10.35 2.71
N LEU A 161 33.41 -10.86 1.66
CA LEU A 161 33.33 -12.29 1.32
C LEU A 161 34.29 -13.08 2.18
N PRO A 162 33.86 -14.22 2.75
CA PRO A 162 34.76 -15.20 3.35
C PRO A 162 35.79 -15.69 2.32
N PRO A 163 36.97 -16.14 2.76
CA PRO A 163 37.95 -16.75 1.88
C PRO A 163 37.38 -17.92 1.08
N GLY A 164 37.69 -17.98 -0.22
CA GLY A 164 37.20 -19.04 -1.12
C GLY A 164 35.85 -18.77 -1.79
N PHE A 165 35.16 -17.70 -1.43
CA PHE A 165 33.94 -17.30 -2.16
C PHE A 165 34.27 -16.68 -3.51
N PRO A 166 33.45 -16.96 -4.57
CA PRO A 166 33.60 -16.28 -5.86
C PRO A 166 33.28 -14.79 -5.74
N ALA A 167 33.80 -13.98 -6.65
CA ALA A 167 33.42 -12.56 -6.74
C ALA A 167 31.92 -12.42 -7.00
N LEU A 168 31.21 -11.65 -6.17
CA LEU A 168 29.78 -11.44 -6.25
C LEU A 168 29.46 -9.98 -6.54
N ALA A 169 28.35 -9.75 -7.28
CA ALA A 169 27.92 -8.40 -7.60
C ALA A 169 27.45 -7.64 -6.36
N LYS A 170 27.98 -6.42 -6.20
CA LYS A 170 27.53 -5.46 -5.18
C LYS A 170 26.48 -4.49 -5.67
N VAL A 171 26.25 -4.43 -6.99
CA VAL A 171 25.24 -3.55 -7.62
C VAL A 171 24.51 -4.37 -8.68
N TYR A 172 23.20 -4.44 -8.59
CA TYR A 172 22.34 -5.11 -9.58
C TYR A 172 20.89 -4.68 -9.43
N THR A 173 20.02 -5.10 -10.35
CA THR A 173 18.58 -4.83 -10.33
C THR A 173 17.80 -6.05 -9.89
N LEU A 174 16.67 -5.82 -9.21
CA LEU A 174 15.74 -6.83 -8.73
C LEU A 174 14.30 -6.30 -8.68
N GLY A 175 13.32 -7.14 -8.37
CA GLY A 175 11.93 -6.75 -8.11
C GLY A 175 11.29 -6.02 -9.30
N ARG A 176 11.55 -6.46 -10.54
CA ARG A 176 10.87 -5.90 -11.70
C ARG A 176 9.37 -6.21 -11.63
N THR A 177 8.54 -5.17 -11.82
CA THR A 177 7.09 -5.26 -11.73
C THR A 177 6.42 -4.36 -12.78
N PRO A 178 5.28 -4.76 -13.37
CA PRO A 178 4.48 -3.87 -14.21
C PRO A 178 3.82 -2.78 -13.36
N ILE A 179 3.58 -1.61 -13.95
CA ILE A 179 2.74 -0.57 -13.36
C ILE A 179 1.32 -0.78 -13.85
N ARG A 180 0.35 -0.71 -12.94
CA ARG A 180 -1.08 -0.69 -13.27
C ARG A 180 -1.44 0.69 -13.80
N GLN A 181 -1.69 0.78 -15.11
CA GLN A 181 -1.91 2.04 -15.84
C GLN A 181 -3.36 2.51 -15.84
N HIS A 182 -4.28 1.75 -15.24
CA HIS A 182 -5.67 2.16 -15.10
C HIS A 182 -5.75 3.39 -14.20
N ARG A 183 -6.54 4.38 -14.62
CA ARG A 183 -6.82 5.54 -13.79
C ARG A 183 -7.55 5.09 -12.51
N PRO A 184 -7.23 5.70 -11.36
CA PRO A 184 -7.97 5.47 -10.13
C PRO A 184 -9.46 5.79 -10.31
N ILE A 185 -10.30 5.14 -9.52
CA ILE A 185 -11.72 5.49 -9.46
C ILE A 185 -11.89 6.89 -8.89
N VAL A 186 -12.79 7.68 -9.50
CA VAL A 186 -13.18 8.98 -8.96
C VAL A 186 -14.41 8.82 -8.09
N ILE A 187 -14.30 9.24 -6.83
CA ILE A 187 -15.34 9.08 -5.81
C ILE A 187 -15.87 10.45 -5.31
N GLY A 188 -17.01 10.42 -4.63
CA GLY A 188 -17.52 11.56 -3.87
C GLY A 188 -16.88 11.69 -2.51
N ARG A 189 -17.28 12.71 -1.77
CA ARG A 189 -16.85 12.97 -0.41
C ARG A 189 -17.47 11.96 0.57
N PRO A 190 -16.69 11.46 1.56
CA PRO A 190 -17.20 10.60 2.63
C PRO A 190 -17.80 11.40 3.79
N LEU A 191 -17.50 12.70 3.87
CA LEU A 191 -17.88 13.62 4.94
C LEU A 191 -18.30 14.97 4.36
N ARG A 192 -18.90 15.84 5.17
CA ARG A 192 -19.26 17.21 4.80
C ARG A 192 -18.52 18.21 5.65
N GLY A 193 -18.50 19.47 5.17
CA GLY A 193 -17.95 20.59 5.92
C GLY A 193 -16.44 20.74 5.76
N ALA A 194 -15.86 21.54 6.63
CA ALA A 194 -14.50 22.03 6.50
C ALA A 194 -13.58 21.51 7.59
N ARG A 195 -12.25 21.73 7.37
CA ARG A 195 -11.16 21.46 8.33
C ARG A 195 -10.97 19.98 8.67
N TRP A 196 -11.21 19.10 7.73
CA TRP A 196 -10.82 17.69 7.82
C TRP A 196 -9.34 17.56 7.53
N VAL A 197 -8.58 16.94 8.42
CA VAL A 197 -7.17 16.61 8.17
C VAL A 197 -7.10 15.20 7.64
N ALA A 198 -6.39 14.98 6.53
CA ALA A 198 -6.05 13.67 6.00
C ALA A 198 -4.86 13.10 6.78
N ALA A 199 -5.09 12.57 7.98
CA ALA A 199 -4.05 11.94 8.77
C ALA A 199 -3.73 10.53 8.24
N ASN A 200 -2.49 10.08 8.45
CA ASN A 200 -1.97 8.78 7.97
C ASN A 200 -2.12 8.55 6.47
N GLY A 201 -2.38 9.61 5.68
CA GLY A 201 -2.66 9.52 4.25
C GLY A 201 -1.46 9.13 3.41
N CYS A 202 -1.76 8.64 2.21
CA CYS A 202 -0.74 8.42 1.17
C CYS A 202 -0.08 9.78 0.80
N CYS A 203 1.15 9.86 0.34
CA CYS A 203 2.01 8.72 0.07
C CYS A 203 3.28 8.80 0.91
N ASP A 204 3.16 9.45 2.07
CA ASP A 204 4.23 9.50 3.07
C ASP A 204 4.49 8.09 3.61
N ALA A 205 5.66 7.57 3.32
CA ALA A 205 6.06 6.22 3.65
C ALA A 205 6.28 5.98 5.17
N LEU A 206 6.25 7.03 5.98
CA LEU A 206 6.43 6.95 7.44
C LEU A 206 5.10 6.82 8.20
N THR A 207 3.96 6.99 7.54
CA THR A 207 2.65 6.87 8.20
C THR A 207 2.37 5.44 8.69
N ALA A 208 1.49 5.32 9.67
CA ALA A 208 1.06 4.04 10.23
C ALA A 208 0.45 3.14 9.13
N HIS A 209 -0.41 3.69 8.27
CA HIS A 209 -1.06 2.95 7.18
C HIS A 209 -0.05 2.38 6.17
N ARG A 210 0.98 3.16 5.80
CA ARG A 210 2.01 2.69 4.88
C ARG A 210 2.89 1.61 5.50
N GLY A 211 3.09 1.67 6.81
CA GLY A 211 3.80 0.64 7.59
C GLY A 211 2.96 -0.59 7.95
N GLY A 212 1.65 -0.53 7.78
CA GLY A 212 0.67 -1.55 8.15
C GLY A 212 0.67 -2.77 7.23
N ILE A 213 1.82 -3.44 7.08
CA ILE A 213 1.94 -4.67 6.28
C ILE A 213 1.69 -5.86 7.19
N VAL A 214 0.67 -6.64 6.86
CA VAL A 214 0.22 -7.76 7.70
C VAL A 214 0.38 -9.11 7.00
N PRO A 215 0.81 -10.17 7.72
CA PRO A 215 0.87 -11.53 7.21
C PRO A 215 -0.50 -12.21 7.38
N VAL A 216 -1.26 -12.34 6.30
CA VAL A 216 -2.59 -12.95 6.31
C VAL A 216 -2.63 -14.10 5.31
N ASN A 217 -3.10 -15.27 5.75
CA ASN A 217 -3.25 -16.47 4.93
C ASN A 217 -1.99 -16.82 4.11
N GLY A 218 -0.80 -16.67 4.72
CA GLY A 218 0.48 -16.99 4.09
C GLY A 218 0.98 -15.96 3.07
N LYS A 219 0.39 -14.76 3.01
CA LYS A 219 0.79 -13.65 2.14
C LYS A 219 1.01 -12.39 2.96
N LEU A 220 1.93 -11.54 2.49
CA LEU A 220 2.04 -10.18 2.98
C LEU A 220 1.07 -9.30 2.19
N VAL A 221 0.23 -8.54 2.91
CA VAL A 221 -0.78 -7.63 2.34
C VAL A 221 -0.52 -6.23 2.89
N ALA A 222 -0.73 -5.20 2.08
CA ALA A 222 -0.72 -3.80 2.48
C ALA A 222 -2.15 -3.21 2.35
N PRO A 223 -3.05 -3.56 3.30
CA PRO A 223 -4.49 -3.27 3.17
C PRO A 223 -4.80 -1.77 3.25
N GLU A 224 -3.92 -0.97 3.82
CA GLU A 224 -4.15 0.46 4.12
C GLU A 224 -3.24 1.40 3.33
N ARG A 225 -2.58 0.93 2.24
CA ARG A 225 -1.63 1.72 1.44
C ARG A 225 -2.14 3.10 1.04
N PHE A 226 -3.44 3.23 0.75
CA PHE A 226 -4.11 4.47 0.36
C PHE A 226 -5.20 4.89 1.34
N ALA A 227 -5.19 4.36 2.57
CA ALA A 227 -6.15 4.75 3.59
C ALA A 227 -5.87 6.17 4.10
N ILE A 228 -6.94 6.83 4.54
CA ILE A 228 -6.92 8.15 5.19
C ILE A 228 -7.76 8.07 6.45
N ASP A 229 -7.21 8.62 7.54
CA ASP A 229 -7.94 8.90 8.77
C ASP A 229 -8.39 10.36 8.75
N PHE A 230 -9.69 10.59 8.52
CA PHE A 230 -10.24 11.94 8.52
C PHE A 230 -10.57 12.38 9.95
N ILE A 231 -9.76 13.28 10.49
CA ILE A 231 -9.99 13.95 11.78
C ILE A 231 -10.41 15.39 11.54
N GLN A 232 -11.36 15.91 12.33
CA GLN A 232 -11.85 17.28 12.14
C GLN A 232 -11.26 18.25 13.15
N LEU A 233 -10.84 19.43 12.70
CA LEU A 233 -10.44 20.53 13.57
C LEU A 233 -11.64 21.48 13.84
N ASP A 234 -11.68 22.04 15.04
CA ASP A 234 -12.63 23.10 15.39
C ASP A 234 -12.29 24.44 14.68
N ARG A 235 -13.10 25.47 14.93
CA ARG A 235 -12.86 26.81 14.37
C ARG A 235 -11.55 27.46 14.84
N GLN A 236 -11.03 27.02 16.00
CA GLN A 236 -9.75 27.43 16.55
C GLN A 236 -8.60 26.53 16.09
N ARG A 237 -8.86 25.59 15.16
CA ARG A 237 -7.90 24.61 14.62
C ARG A 237 -7.39 23.63 15.68
N ARG A 238 -8.19 23.24 16.65
CA ARG A 238 -7.86 22.23 17.66
C ARG A 238 -8.58 20.92 17.30
N LEU A 239 -7.93 19.79 17.57
CA LEU A 239 -8.54 18.47 17.41
C LEU A 239 -9.64 18.22 18.43
N PHE A 240 -9.48 18.73 19.64
CA PHE A 240 -10.47 18.63 20.72
C PHE A 240 -10.46 19.87 21.62
N SER A 241 -11.54 20.06 22.35
CA SER A 241 -11.67 21.05 23.40
C SER A 241 -12.15 20.37 24.69
N GLY A 242 -11.64 20.83 25.85
CA GLY A 242 -11.92 20.19 27.14
C GLY A 242 -11.05 18.96 27.41
N PRO A 243 -11.47 18.04 28.28
CA PRO A 243 -10.71 16.83 28.60
C PRO A 243 -10.53 15.91 27.39
N ILE A 244 -9.32 15.41 27.18
CA ILE A 244 -8.98 14.53 26.04
C ILE A 244 -9.86 13.28 25.97
N GLY A 245 -10.27 12.72 27.10
CA GLY A 245 -11.12 11.53 27.14
C GLY A 245 -12.61 11.79 26.87
N GLN A 246 -13.01 13.04 26.64
CA GLN A 246 -14.40 13.40 26.40
C GLN A 246 -14.70 13.43 24.89
N LEU A 247 -15.36 12.40 24.35
CA LEU A 247 -15.66 12.26 22.91
C LEU A 247 -16.40 13.48 22.34
N SER A 248 -17.37 14.05 23.07
CA SER A 248 -18.11 15.25 22.64
C SER A 248 -17.25 16.52 22.52
N GLY A 249 -16.00 16.48 22.99
CA GLY A 249 -15.02 17.55 22.79
C GLY A 249 -14.37 17.55 21.41
N TYR A 250 -14.54 16.47 20.63
CA TYR A 250 -13.99 16.31 19.26
C TYR A 250 -15.03 16.76 18.23
N PRO A 251 -14.75 17.74 17.37
CA PRO A 251 -15.75 18.28 16.45
C PRO A 251 -16.23 17.26 15.42
N GLY A 252 -15.40 16.28 15.05
CA GLY A 252 -15.77 15.21 14.12
C GLY A 252 -16.66 14.13 14.72
N TYR A 253 -16.73 14.02 16.06
CA TYR A 253 -17.53 12.98 16.71
C TYR A 253 -19.03 13.18 16.47
N GLY A 254 -19.68 12.16 15.87
CA GLY A 254 -21.11 12.22 15.52
C GLY A 254 -21.41 12.83 14.16
N GLU A 255 -20.40 13.25 13.38
CA GLU A 255 -20.61 13.71 12.01
C GLU A 255 -21.11 12.57 11.11
N GLN A 256 -21.95 12.92 10.13
CA GLN A 256 -22.52 11.95 9.20
C GLN A 256 -21.49 11.40 8.24
N VAL A 257 -21.34 10.08 8.18
CA VAL A 257 -20.52 9.36 7.22
C VAL A 257 -21.35 9.01 6.00
N LEU A 258 -20.85 9.35 4.82
CA LEU A 258 -21.58 9.30 3.55
C LEU A 258 -20.98 8.25 2.61
N SER A 259 -21.85 7.55 1.87
CA SER A 259 -21.40 6.72 0.75
C SER A 259 -20.76 7.57 -0.34
N VAL A 260 -19.52 7.23 -0.73
CA VAL A 260 -18.76 7.98 -1.75
C VAL A 260 -19.25 7.72 -3.18
N ALA A 261 -20.04 6.67 -3.39
CA ALA A 261 -20.60 6.29 -4.69
C ALA A 261 -21.94 5.57 -4.50
N ALA A 262 -22.68 5.34 -5.55
CA ALA A 262 -23.77 4.38 -5.55
C ALA A 262 -23.19 2.96 -5.51
N GLY A 263 -23.86 2.05 -4.80
CA GLY A 263 -23.37 0.68 -4.65
C GLY A 263 -24.32 -0.21 -3.85
N THR A 264 -23.79 -1.37 -3.45
CA THR A 264 -24.48 -2.32 -2.60
C THR A 264 -23.67 -2.56 -1.33
N VAL A 265 -24.27 -2.48 -0.17
CA VAL A 265 -23.62 -2.82 1.10
C VAL A 265 -23.37 -4.34 1.11
N VAL A 266 -22.10 -4.73 1.20
CA VAL A 266 -21.69 -6.15 1.16
C VAL A 266 -21.22 -6.67 2.52
N GLY A 267 -21.05 -5.78 3.50
CA GLY A 267 -20.72 -6.15 4.87
C GLY A 267 -20.95 -4.98 5.82
N THR A 268 -21.36 -5.32 7.04
CA THR A 268 -21.49 -4.38 8.17
C THR A 268 -21.09 -5.08 9.46
N HIS A 269 -20.55 -4.30 10.39
CA HIS A 269 -20.34 -4.71 11.78
C HIS A 269 -20.77 -3.56 12.69
N ASP A 270 -21.52 -3.85 13.74
CA ASP A 270 -22.04 -2.85 14.66
C ASP A 270 -22.11 -3.41 16.09
N GLY A 271 -22.04 -2.53 17.09
CA GLY A 271 -22.13 -2.88 18.51
C GLY A 271 -20.80 -2.80 19.27
N GLU A 272 -19.67 -2.57 18.59
CA GLU A 272 -18.39 -2.31 19.27
C GLU A 272 -18.44 -0.93 19.97
N PRO A 273 -18.06 -0.86 21.28
CA PRO A 273 -18.08 0.40 22.01
C PRO A 273 -17.05 1.39 21.51
N ASP A 274 -17.34 2.69 21.65
CA ASP A 274 -16.33 3.72 21.44
C ASP A 274 -15.23 3.64 22.50
N GLN A 275 -13.98 3.82 22.10
CA GLN A 275 -12.83 3.91 22.98
C GLN A 275 -12.77 5.29 23.66
N ILE A 276 -12.16 5.35 24.83
CA ILE A 276 -11.90 6.62 25.54
C ILE A 276 -10.52 7.12 25.16
N PRO A 277 -10.40 8.25 24.41
CA PRO A 277 -9.10 8.78 24.04
C PRO A 277 -8.20 9.09 25.25
N PRO A 278 -6.89 8.91 25.16
CA PRO A 278 -6.11 8.41 24.03
C PRO A 278 -5.90 6.89 24.07
N ASN A 279 -6.68 6.15 24.85
CA ASN A 279 -6.50 4.71 25.00
C ASN A 279 -6.84 3.97 23.70
N GLN A 280 -6.03 2.97 23.39
CA GLN A 280 -6.19 2.10 22.26
C GLN A 280 -6.20 0.64 22.73
N PRO A 281 -7.21 -0.16 22.37
CA PRO A 281 -7.21 -1.58 22.73
C PRO A 281 -6.10 -2.32 21.98
N PRO A 282 -5.69 -3.52 22.47
CA PRO A 282 -4.81 -4.40 21.73
C PRO A 282 -5.37 -4.68 20.33
N PHE A 283 -4.48 -4.76 19.34
CA PHE A 283 -4.87 -5.06 17.97
C PHE A 283 -5.48 -6.47 17.86
N SER A 284 -6.64 -6.56 17.19
CA SER A 284 -7.29 -7.81 16.80
C SER A 284 -7.84 -7.66 15.40
N LEU A 285 -7.65 -8.67 14.53
CA LEU A 285 -8.19 -8.65 13.17
C LEU A 285 -9.72 -8.54 13.14
N ASP A 286 -10.40 -9.08 14.15
CA ASP A 286 -11.86 -9.14 14.20
C ASP A 286 -12.48 -7.80 14.61
N THR A 287 -11.79 -7.02 15.46
CA THR A 287 -12.34 -5.81 16.06
C THR A 287 -11.58 -4.54 15.68
N ALA A 288 -10.48 -4.63 14.91
CA ALA A 288 -9.65 -3.47 14.57
C ALA A 288 -10.46 -2.34 13.92
N GLY A 289 -11.36 -2.63 13.00
CA GLY A 289 -12.22 -1.63 12.35
C GLY A 289 -13.34 -1.06 13.23
N GLY A 290 -13.58 -1.63 14.44
CA GLY A 290 -14.73 -1.26 15.26
C GLY A 290 -16.05 -1.50 14.52
N ASN A 291 -16.94 -0.50 14.54
CA ASN A 291 -18.16 -0.52 13.73
C ASN A 291 -17.85 -0.04 12.31
N TRP A 292 -18.26 -0.78 11.30
CA TRP A 292 -17.86 -0.49 9.92
C TRP A 292 -18.93 -0.87 8.89
N VAL A 293 -18.80 -0.28 7.71
CA VAL A 293 -19.59 -0.58 6.51
C VAL A 293 -18.64 -0.81 5.34
N VAL A 294 -18.92 -1.83 4.52
CA VAL A 294 -18.29 -2.06 3.20
C VAL A 294 -19.34 -1.91 2.11
N VAL A 295 -19.07 -1.06 1.13
CA VAL A 295 -19.93 -0.85 -0.04
C VAL A 295 -19.21 -1.33 -1.28
N ASP A 296 -19.76 -2.29 -2.02
CA ASP A 296 -19.34 -2.62 -3.40
C ASP A 296 -19.81 -1.50 -4.32
N ILE A 297 -18.88 -0.71 -4.82
CA ILE A 297 -19.14 0.43 -5.70
C ILE A 297 -18.92 0.09 -7.18
N GLY A 298 -18.77 -1.21 -7.48
CA GLY A 298 -18.60 -1.73 -8.83
C GLY A 298 -17.16 -1.72 -9.33
N GLY A 299 -16.93 -2.40 -10.46
CA GLY A 299 -15.61 -2.45 -11.09
C GLY A 299 -14.51 -3.14 -10.26
N GLY A 300 -14.87 -3.94 -9.25
CA GLY A 300 -13.92 -4.55 -8.32
C GLY A 300 -13.40 -3.59 -7.25
N HIS A 301 -14.14 -2.52 -6.95
CA HIS A 301 -13.82 -1.54 -5.92
C HIS A 301 -14.80 -1.64 -4.77
N PHE A 302 -14.27 -1.70 -3.55
CA PHE A 302 -15.02 -1.79 -2.31
C PHE A 302 -14.62 -0.63 -1.41
N ALA A 303 -15.58 0.20 -1.02
CA ALA A 303 -15.36 1.34 -0.13
C ALA A 303 -15.55 0.89 1.33
N PHE A 304 -14.52 1.07 2.15
CA PHE A 304 -14.51 0.74 3.57
C PHE A 304 -14.58 2.00 4.43
N TYR A 305 -15.50 1.97 5.41
CA TYR A 305 -15.74 3.05 6.36
C TYR A 305 -15.71 2.46 7.76
N ALA A 306 -14.78 2.87 8.62
CA ALA A 306 -14.57 2.27 9.93
C ALA A 306 -14.57 3.28 11.07
N HIS A 307 -14.54 2.74 12.30
CA HIS A 307 -14.58 3.44 13.57
C HIS A 307 -15.88 4.22 13.81
N LEU A 308 -17.00 3.73 13.26
CA LEU A 308 -18.31 4.36 13.40
C LEU A 308 -18.83 4.24 14.85
N GLN A 309 -19.77 5.11 15.23
CA GLN A 309 -20.42 5.05 16.55
C GLN A 309 -21.24 3.73 16.70
N PRO A 310 -21.26 3.15 17.90
CA PRO A 310 -22.13 1.99 18.17
C PRO A 310 -23.59 2.34 17.90
N HIS A 311 -24.31 1.41 17.26
CA HIS A 311 -25.73 1.50 16.96
C HIS A 311 -26.14 2.71 16.08
N SER A 312 -25.19 3.27 15.32
CA SER A 312 -25.45 4.41 14.44
C SER A 312 -25.65 4.02 12.98
N LEU A 313 -25.42 2.78 12.61
CA LEU A 313 -25.54 2.33 11.22
C LEU A 313 -26.98 2.49 10.73
N THR A 314 -27.14 3.12 9.57
CA THR A 314 -28.44 3.35 8.90
C THR A 314 -28.70 2.37 7.76
N VAL A 315 -27.78 1.42 7.55
CA VAL A 315 -27.79 0.44 6.45
C VAL A 315 -27.43 -0.94 6.96
N THR A 316 -27.86 -1.96 6.22
CA THR A 316 -27.55 -3.38 6.47
C THR A 316 -26.99 -4.03 5.20
N THR A 317 -26.34 -5.18 5.36
CA THR A 317 -25.84 -5.97 4.22
C THR A 317 -26.99 -6.32 3.26
N GLY A 318 -26.80 -6.05 1.97
CA GLY A 318 -27.77 -6.20 0.90
C GLY A 318 -28.42 -4.88 0.46
N ASP A 319 -28.36 -3.83 1.26
CA ASP A 319 -28.96 -2.54 0.93
C ASP A 319 -28.26 -1.88 -0.28
N ARG A 320 -29.08 -1.25 -1.14
CA ARG A 320 -28.56 -0.36 -2.19
C ARG A 320 -28.46 1.06 -1.66
N VAL A 321 -27.28 1.65 -1.83
CA VAL A 321 -27.01 3.03 -1.41
C VAL A 321 -26.76 3.92 -2.60
N ARG A 322 -27.06 5.23 -2.45
CA ARG A 322 -26.72 6.29 -3.39
C ARG A 322 -25.51 7.05 -2.91
N ARG A 323 -24.77 7.65 -3.83
CA ARG A 323 -23.72 8.61 -3.48
C ARG A 323 -24.29 9.71 -2.56
N GLY A 324 -23.62 9.98 -1.44
CA GLY A 324 -24.04 10.98 -0.46
C GLY A 324 -25.12 10.50 0.53
N GLN A 325 -25.54 9.22 0.46
CA GLN A 325 -26.43 8.63 1.46
C GLN A 325 -25.68 8.43 2.76
N VAL A 326 -26.31 8.74 3.88
CA VAL A 326 -25.75 8.51 5.23
C VAL A 326 -25.65 6.99 5.47
N LEU A 327 -24.51 6.54 5.98
CA LEU A 327 -24.22 5.16 6.33
C LEU A 327 -24.24 4.93 7.85
N GLY A 328 -23.84 5.94 8.61
CA GLY A 328 -23.72 5.94 10.06
C GLY A 328 -23.11 7.24 10.55
N LEU A 329 -22.68 7.28 11.81
CA LEU A 329 -22.05 8.42 12.43
C LEU A 329 -20.59 8.12 12.76
N LEU A 330 -19.71 9.12 12.59
CA LEU A 330 -18.31 9.03 12.93
C LEU A 330 -18.15 8.83 14.46
N GLY A 331 -17.42 7.81 14.85
CA GLY A 331 -17.20 7.41 16.24
C GLY A 331 -15.72 7.29 16.60
N ASN A 332 -15.44 6.39 17.52
CA ASN A 332 -14.11 6.05 18.01
C ASN A 332 -14.00 4.55 18.38
N SER A 333 -14.78 3.69 17.74
CA SER A 333 -14.83 2.26 18.05
C SER A 333 -13.63 1.49 17.46
N GLY A 334 -13.31 0.33 18.02
CA GLY A 334 -12.23 -0.53 17.55
C GLY A 334 -10.82 -0.04 17.93
N ASN A 335 -9.84 -0.26 17.05
CA ASN A 335 -8.44 0.12 17.29
C ASN A 335 -8.20 1.60 16.95
N SER A 336 -8.80 2.49 17.74
CA SER A 336 -8.79 3.93 17.55
C SER A 336 -8.38 4.68 18.83
N THR A 337 -7.62 5.78 18.69
CA THR A 337 -7.11 6.62 19.77
C THR A 337 -7.82 7.97 19.87
N ALA A 338 -8.53 8.39 18.83
CA ALA A 338 -9.30 9.63 18.77
C ALA A 338 -10.40 9.51 17.70
N PRO A 339 -11.55 10.19 17.86
CA PRO A 339 -12.62 10.17 16.88
C PRO A 339 -12.16 10.55 15.47
N HIS A 340 -12.32 9.62 14.52
CA HIS A 340 -11.99 9.81 13.12
C HIS A 340 -12.79 8.86 12.23
N LEU A 341 -12.83 9.15 10.92
CA LEU A 341 -13.27 8.21 9.92
C LEU A 341 -12.04 7.60 9.25
N HIS A 342 -11.79 6.31 9.48
CA HIS A 342 -10.87 5.55 8.65
C HIS A 342 -11.56 5.16 7.35
N PHE A 343 -10.96 5.54 6.23
CA PHE A 343 -11.53 5.33 4.90
C PHE A 343 -10.49 4.89 3.89
N HIS A 344 -10.80 3.85 3.11
CA HIS A 344 -10.04 3.50 1.91
C HIS A 344 -10.89 2.71 0.89
N ILE A 345 -10.35 2.54 -0.32
CA ILE A 345 -10.89 1.68 -1.36
C ILE A 345 -10.06 0.40 -1.42
N MET A 346 -10.72 -0.74 -1.55
CA MET A 346 -10.13 -2.09 -1.57
C MET A 346 -10.44 -2.82 -2.88
N ASN A 347 -9.65 -3.85 -3.20
CA ASN A 347 -9.89 -4.76 -4.32
C ASN A 347 -10.74 -5.99 -3.97
N GLY A 348 -11.28 -6.05 -2.77
CA GLY A 348 -12.14 -7.12 -2.26
C GLY A 348 -12.96 -6.68 -1.07
N PRO A 349 -14.00 -7.44 -0.67
CA PRO A 349 -14.95 -7.03 0.37
C PRO A 349 -14.43 -7.21 1.80
N SER A 350 -13.28 -7.84 1.99
CA SER A 350 -12.76 -8.20 3.32
C SER A 350 -11.42 -7.54 3.60
N THR A 351 -11.39 -6.59 4.52
CA THR A 351 -10.18 -6.23 5.25
C THR A 351 -9.85 -7.38 6.20
N PRO A 352 -8.66 -7.76 6.44
CA PRO A 352 -7.36 -7.37 5.94
C PRO A 352 -6.88 -8.20 4.73
N LEU A 353 -7.75 -8.94 4.05
CA LEU A 353 -7.38 -9.81 2.92
C LEU A 353 -7.20 -9.03 1.61
N ALA A 354 -7.87 -7.88 1.49
CA ALA A 354 -7.86 -7.05 0.30
C ALA A 354 -6.67 -6.09 0.29
N ASP A 355 -6.13 -5.85 -0.89
CA ASP A 355 -5.16 -4.79 -1.13
C ASP A 355 -5.88 -3.44 -1.25
N SER A 356 -5.27 -2.40 -0.71
CA SER A 356 -5.77 -1.04 -0.89
C SER A 356 -5.53 -0.56 -2.32
N LEU A 357 -6.56 0.02 -2.93
CA LEU A 357 -6.52 0.62 -4.25
C LEU A 357 -6.50 2.15 -4.15
N PRO A 358 -5.78 2.84 -5.04
CA PRO A 358 -5.83 4.29 -5.08
C PRO A 358 -7.19 4.77 -5.59
N TYR A 359 -7.57 5.97 -5.15
CA TYR A 359 -8.77 6.68 -5.56
C TYR A 359 -8.50 8.18 -5.65
N GLU A 360 -9.37 8.90 -6.33
CA GLU A 360 -9.31 10.35 -6.44
C GLU A 360 -10.66 10.93 -6.05
N PHE A 361 -10.68 12.02 -5.29
CA PHE A 361 -11.93 12.74 -5.06
C PHE A 361 -12.30 13.57 -6.28
N ALA A 362 -13.62 13.67 -6.55
CA ALA A 362 -14.13 14.49 -7.65
C ALA A 362 -13.65 15.94 -7.51
N ASP A 363 -13.77 16.48 -6.29
CA ASP A 363 -13.31 17.82 -5.95
C ASP A 363 -13.21 17.99 -4.43
N PHE A 364 -12.32 18.88 -4.00
CA PHE A 364 -12.20 19.42 -2.65
C PHE A 364 -11.37 20.71 -2.70
N THR A 365 -11.45 21.52 -1.63
CA THR A 365 -10.52 22.64 -1.45
C THR A 365 -9.64 22.39 -0.24
N SER A 366 -8.43 22.97 -0.26
CA SER A 366 -7.48 22.85 0.83
C SER A 366 -7.00 24.24 1.26
N PRO A 367 -7.06 24.60 2.54
CA PRO A 367 -6.39 25.78 3.08
C PRO A 367 -4.89 25.56 3.27
N GLY A 368 -4.40 24.32 3.14
CA GLY A 368 -3.00 23.97 3.29
C GLY A 368 -2.76 22.68 4.08
N THR A 369 -1.57 22.54 4.65
CA THR A 369 -1.10 21.33 5.31
C THR A 369 -0.72 21.61 6.76
N VAL A 370 -1.04 20.69 7.67
CA VAL A 370 -0.55 20.73 9.06
C VAL A 370 0.97 20.67 9.06
N THR A 371 1.62 21.61 9.74
CA THR A 371 3.09 21.72 9.78
C THR A 371 3.74 21.19 11.05
N ASP A 372 2.93 20.89 12.05
CA ASP A 372 3.36 20.25 13.31
C ASP A 372 2.33 19.22 13.75
N GLU A 373 2.62 17.96 13.48
CA GLU A 373 1.77 16.82 13.83
C GLU A 373 1.63 16.65 15.34
N ASN A 374 2.64 17.01 16.15
CA ASN A 374 2.55 16.92 17.60
C ASN A 374 1.54 17.92 18.16
N ALA A 375 1.43 19.10 17.54
CA ALA A 375 0.42 20.10 17.93
C ALA A 375 -1.00 19.59 17.73
N LEU A 376 -1.23 18.72 16.73
CA LEU A 376 -2.54 18.14 16.42
C LEU A 376 -3.16 17.43 17.62
N PHE A 377 -2.36 16.65 18.36
CA PHE A 377 -2.83 15.85 19.50
C PHE A 377 -2.67 16.56 20.86
N SER A 378 -2.26 17.83 20.87
CA SER A 378 -2.02 18.59 22.09
C SER A 378 -3.25 19.32 22.64
N GLY A 379 -4.36 19.40 21.88
CA GLY A 379 -5.51 20.24 22.19
C GLY A 379 -5.26 21.74 22.00
N GLN A 380 -4.09 22.11 21.44
CA GLN A 380 -3.75 23.49 21.09
C GLN A 380 -4.07 23.77 19.61
N PRO A 381 -4.14 25.05 19.20
CA PRO A 381 -4.32 25.39 17.80
C PRO A 381 -3.21 24.80 16.91
N THR A 382 -3.62 23.98 15.95
CA THR A 382 -2.70 23.32 15.01
C THR A 382 -2.24 24.30 13.93
N PRO A 383 -0.93 24.46 13.71
CA PRO A 383 -0.40 25.32 12.67
C PRO A 383 -0.63 24.72 11.29
N ILE A 384 -1.10 25.55 10.35
CA ILE A 384 -1.35 25.17 8.95
C ILE A 384 -0.50 26.06 8.06
N GLY A 385 0.37 25.45 7.26
CA GLY A 385 1.16 26.10 6.23
C GLY A 385 0.47 26.07 4.87
N PRO A 386 0.96 26.87 3.89
CA PRO A 386 0.31 27.04 2.60
C PRO A 386 0.57 25.90 1.60
N GLN A 387 1.31 24.86 1.97
CA GLN A 387 1.57 23.71 1.12
C GLN A 387 0.24 23.04 0.75
N LEU A 388 0.07 22.65 -0.49
CA LEU A 388 -1.13 22.03 -1.06
C LEU A 388 -2.38 22.92 -1.03
N ALA A 389 -2.29 24.20 -0.63
CA ALA A 389 -3.44 25.11 -0.63
C ALA A 389 -3.98 25.33 -2.04
N GLY A 390 -5.31 25.20 -2.20
CA GLY A 390 -5.97 25.42 -3.50
C GLY A 390 -7.21 24.60 -3.69
N SER A 391 -7.69 24.58 -4.94
CA SER A 391 -8.80 23.74 -5.39
C SER A 391 -8.26 22.52 -6.12
N HIS A 392 -8.72 21.36 -5.74
CA HIS A 392 -8.28 20.07 -6.25
C HIS A 392 -9.42 19.36 -6.96
N ARG A 393 -9.12 18.75 -8.10
CA ARG A 393 -10.07 17.94 -8.87
C ARG A 393 -9.38 16.68 -9.37
N HIS A 394 -10.04 15.55 -9.17
CA HIS A 394 -9.50 14.23 -9.51
C HIS A 394 -8.06 14.07 -8.97
N GLN A 395 -7.95 14.25 -7.65
CA GLN A 395 -6.70 14.12 -6.90
C GLN A 395 -6.95 13.40 -5.59
N LEU A 396 -5.91 12.74 -5.08
CA LEU A 396 -5.88 12.15 -3.76
C LEU A 396 -5.30 13.18 -2.78
N PRO A 397 -5.98 13.49 -1.66
CA PRO A 397 -5.37 14.25 -0.58
C PRO A 397 -4.13 13.54 -0.04
N LEU A 398 -3.12 14.33 0.29
CA LEU A 398 -1.88 13.79 0.85
C LEU A 398 -1.85 13.91 2.38
N ASN A 399 -0.90 13.20 2.99
CA ASN A 399 -0.77 13.16 4.46
C ASN A 399 -0.73 14.57 5.06
N LEU A 400 -1.51 14.78 6.12
CA LEU A 400 -1.65 16.03 6.88
C LEU A 400 -2.26 17.20 6.08
N GLU A 401 -2.77 16.99 4.88
CA GLU A 401 -3.53 18.01 4.16
C GLU A 401 -4.86 18.30 4.85
N VAL A 402 -5.19 19.60 4.98
CA VAL A 402 -6.48 20.04 5.49
C VAL A 402 -7.47 20.15 4.33
N ILE A 403 -8.65 19.60 4.49
CA ILE A 403 -9.64 19.42 3.42
C ILE A 403 -10.96 20.06 3.80
N ASP A 404 -11.53 20.80 2.87
CA ASP A 404 -12.89 21.30 2.93
C ASP A 404 -13.73 20.61 1.85
N PHE A 405 -14.74 19.85 2.27
CA PHE A 405 -15.73 19.20 1.38
C PHE A 405 -17.00 20.05 1.27
N HIS A 406 -17.30 20.56 0.09
CA HIS A 406 -18.43 21.48 -0.19
C HIS A 406 -19.70 20.77 -0.65
#